data_b6dc00ec8ca61174a53c8d11adf50064
#
_entry.id   b6dc00ec8ca61174a53c8d11adf50064
#
_cell.length_a   1.000
_cell.length_b   1.000
_cell.length_c   1.000
_cell.angle_alpha   90.00
_cell.angle_beta   90.00
_cell.angle_gamma   90.00
#
_symmetry.space_group_name_H-M   'P 1'
#
loop_
_entity.id
_entity.type
_entity.pdbx_description
1 polymer ?
#
loop_
_entity_poly.entity_id
_entity_poly.type
_entity_poly.pdbx_seq_one_letter_code
_entity_poly.pdbx_strand_id
1 'polypeptide(L)'
;KATDTIKSILNNQTITGLQNDWETALGKTNILFALSLGEPNYYRKVTALIYDKNAMPIAFAKVACTTQAKALIVNEAMALEKVASLKCESVVIPQLLGQDETDNTSWVLQSPLLSGRPSHNDLQNEHITLLAEFAQKSAQTQSLNLSDILKSLRVILRNQIIPIKAGFESEKTFVAKLCKRLKALSATEVNKPWPVTVAHGDFAPWNMRLIDGKVALYDWEYFIPLAPAGWDILYFIFRVEN
;
A
#
# COMPACT_ATOMS: atom_id res chain seq x y z
N LYS A 1 16.53 20.70 -12.67
CA LYS A 1 16.64 20.16 -11.29
C LYS A 1 15.86 18.86 -11.10
N ALA A 2 14.56 18.79 -11.38
CA ALA A 2 13.79 17.53 -11.24
C ALA A 2 14.27 16.43 -12.19
N THR A 3 14.56 16.77 -13.43
CA THR A 3 15.09 15.86 -14.47
C THR A 3 16.44 15.26 -14.09
N ASP A 4 17.32 16.06 -13.49
CA ASP A 4 18.65 15.61 -13.07
C ASP A 4 18.57 14.63 -11.89
N THR A 5 17.59 14.83 -10.99
CA THR A 5 17.34 13.93 -9.87
C THR A 5 16.72 12.60 -10.33
N ILE A 6 15.85 12.61 -11.34
CA ILE A 6 15.34 11.36 -11.94
C ILE A 6 16.49 10.57 -12.57
N LYS A 7 17.38 11.25 -13.34
CA LYS A 7 18.54 10.64 -13.95
C LYS A 7 19.56 10.08 -12.95
N SER A 8 19.59 10.58 -11.72
CA SER A 8 20.44 10.02 -10.66
C SER A 8 19.87 8.74 -10.04
N ILE A 9 18.57 8.51 -10.16
CA ILE A 9 17.87 7.32 -9.65
C ILE A 9 17.70 6.28 -10.76
N LEU A 10 17.29 6.73 -11.95
CA LEU A 10 17.12 5.91 -13.15
C LEU A 10 17.99 6.50 -14.26
N ASN A 11 19.06 5.81 -14.64
CA ASN A 11 19.85 6.23 -15.79
C ASN A 11 19.07 6.03 -17.10
N ASN A 12 19.54 6.61 -18.20
CA ASN A 12 18.87 6.52 -19.50
C ASN A 12 18.67 5.07 -19.98
N GLN A 13 19.62 4.18 -19.71
CA GLN A 13 19.54 2.77 -20.08
C GLN A 13 18.42 2.06 -19.29
N THR A 14 18.30 2.34 -17.99
CA THR A 14 17.21 1.83 -17.14
C THR A 14 15.84 2.33 -17.63
N ILE A 15 15.72 3.60 -17.99
CA ILE A 15 14.47 4.19 -18.50
C ILE A 15 14.07 3.53 -19.82
N THR A 16 15.01 3.32 -20.75
CA THR A 16 14.74 2.63 -22.02
C THR A 16 14.36 1.17 -21.79
N GLY A 17 15.01 0.48 -20.86
CA GLY A 17 14.64 -0.89 -20.48
C GLY A 17 13.20 -0.96 -19.95
N LEU A 18 12.85 -0.11 -18.99
CA LEU A 18 11.49 -0.01 -18.43
C LEU A 18 10.44 0.30 -19.50
N GLN A 19 10.74 1.19 -20.45
CA GLN A 19 9.83 1.47 -21.55
C GLN A 19 9.55 0.22 -22.39
N ASN A 20 10.57 -0.53 -22.75
CA ASN A 20 10.44 -1.77 -23.52
C ASN A 20 9.62 -2.83 -22.74
N ASP A 21 9.88 -2.97 -21.45
CA ASP A 21 9.15 -3.90 -20.59
C ASP A 21 7.67 -3.53 -20.51
N TRP A 22 7.36 -2.24 -20.30
CA TRP A 22 5.98 -1.74 -20.26
C TRP A 22 5.27 -1.86 -21.62
N GLU A 23 5.97 -1.57 -22.72
CA GLU A 23 5.43 -1.78 -24.07
C GLU A 23 5.07 -3.25 -24.31
N THR A 24 5.94 -4.15 -23.85
CA THR A 24 5.70 -5.60 -23.93
C THR A 24 4.51 -6.02 -23.09
N ALA A 25 4.45 -5.60 -21.81
CA ALA A 25 3.37 -5.94 -20.90
C ALA A 25 2.01 -5.40 -21.36
N LEU A 26 1.99 -4.22 -21.99
CA LEU A 26 0.78 -3.58 -22.49
C LEU A 26 0.37 -4.05 -23.90
N GLY A 27 1.25 -4.76 -24.62
CA GLY A 27 1.05 -5.06 -26.03
C GLY A 27 0.93 -3.79 -26.90
N LYS A 28 1.66 -2.73 -26.55
CA LYS A 28 1.66 -1.42 -27.19
C LYS A 28 3.07 -1.03 -27.60
N THR A 29 3.19 -0.13 -28.55
CA THR A 29 4.45 0.47 -28.97
C THR A 29 4.34 1.99 -28.96
N ASN A 30 5.48 2.68 -28.82
CA ASN A 30 5.54 4.14 -28.81
C ASN A 30 4.67 4.76 -27.69
N ILE A 31 4.72 4.19 -26.50
CA ILE A 31 4.08 4.76 -25.32
C ILE A 31 4.80 6.05 -24.90
N LEU A 32 4.04 6.98 -24.35
CA LEU A 32 4.54 8.19 -23.71
C LEU A 32 4.32 8.05 -22.21
N PHE A 33 5.18 8.65 -21.38
CA PHE A 33 4.99 8.62 -19.93
C PHE A 33 5.49 9.89 -19.27
N ALA A 34 4.76 10.30 -18.22
CA ALA A 34 5.17 11.36 -17.31
C ALA A 34 5.65 10.74 -15.99
N LEU A 35 6.86 11.12 -15.56
CA LEU A 35 7.47 10.61 -14.33
C LEU A 35 7.29 11.59 -13.16
N SER A 36 7.01 11.04 -12.00
CA SER A 36 6.99 11.75 -10.72
C SER A 36 7.86 11.02 -9.70
N LEU A 37 8.54 11.79 -8.85
CA LEU A 37 9.36 11.26 -7.77
C LEU A 37 8.65 11.44 -6.44
N GLY A 38 8.58 10.38 -5.65
CA GLY A 38 8.19 10.45 -4.25
C GLY A 38 9.23 11.20 -3.39
N GLU A 39 8.87 11.47 -2.14
CA GLU A 39 9.74 12.08 -1.15
C GLU A 39 11.07 11.32 -0.98
N PRO A 40 12.20 12.03 -0.76
CA PRO A 40 13.51 11.39 -0.59
C PRO A 40 13.59 10.59 0.71
N ASN A 41 13.39 9.29 0.62
CA ASN A 41 13.56 8.34 1.73
C ASN A 41 13.89 6.94 1.20
N TYR A 42 14.08 5.96 2.10
CA TYR A 42 14.39 4.57 1.74
C TYR A 42 13.24 3.84 1.00
N TYR A 43 12.02 4.34 1.09
CA TYR A 43 10.83 3.80 0.44
C TYR A 43 10.45 4.55 -0.84
N ARG A 44 11.36 5.42 -1.32
CA ARG A 44 11.13 6.26 -2.49
C ARG A 44 10.88 5.41 -3.73
N LYS A 45 9.81 5.75 -4.43
CA LYS A 45 9.45 5.18 -5.73
C LYS A 45 9.42 6.27 -6.80
N VAL A 46 9.65 5.86 -8.03
CA VAL A 46 9.32 6.64 -9.21
C VAL A 46 7.96 6.16 -9.68
N THR A 47 7.03 7.09 -9.89
CA THR A 47 5.73 6.79 -10.46
C THR A 47 5.66 7.29 -11.90
N ALA A 48 4.97 6.57 -12.76
CA ALA A 48 4.78 6.95 -14.16
C ALA A 48 3.31 6.85 -14.52
N LEU A 49 2.76 7.92 -15.09
CA LEU A 49 1.50 7.84 -15.81
C LEU A 49 1.81 7.62 -17.27
N ILE A 50 1.30 6.51 -17.82
CA ILE A 50 1.60 6.03 -19.16
C ILE A 50 0.43 6.34 -20.10
N TYR A 51 0.74 6.85 -21.28
CA TYR A 51 -0.21 7.29 -22.28
C TYR A 51 0.02 6.52 -23.60
N ASP A 52 -1.05 6.32 -24.32
CA ASP A 52 -0.96 5.88 -25.71
C ASP A 52 -0.57 7.04 -26.66
N LYS A 53 -0.42 6.74 -27.95
CA LYS A 53 -0.11 7.71 -29.01
C LYS A 53 -1.14 8.84 -29.16
N ASN A 54 -2.35 8.67 -28.63
CA ASN A 54 -3.43 9.67 -28.64
C ASN A 54 -3.49 10.48 -27.34
N ALA A 55 -2.46 10.39 -26.50
CA ALA A 55 -2.38 11.01 -25.17
C ALA A 55 -3.49 10.53 -24.21
N MET A 56 -4.04 9.34 -24.42
CA MET A 56 -4.98 8.73 -23.47
C MET A 56 -4.20 7.97 -22.42
N PRO A 57 -4.46 8.19 -21.11
CA PRO A 57 -3.83 7.44 -20.04
C PRO A 57 -4.28 5.96 -20.11
N ILE A 58 -3.33 5.06 -20.21
CA ILE A 58 -3.56 3.61 -20.37
C ILE A 58 -3.03 2.77 -19.21
N ALA A 59 -2.07 3.28 -18.46
CA ALA A 59 -1.50 2.58 -17.32
C ALA A 59 -0.88 3.55 -16.31
N PHE A 60 -0.69 3.06 -15.11
CA PHE A 60 0.08 3.69 -14.03
C PHE A 60 1.16 2.71 -13.56
N ALA A 61 2.41 3.15 -13.53
CA ALA A 61 3.52 2.34 -13.07
C ALA A 61 4.15 2.90 -11.80
N LYS A 62 4.61 2.01 -10.94
CA LYS A 62 5.50 2.32 -9.81
C LYS A 62 6.79 1.55 -9.99
N VAL A 63 7.93 2.21 -9.80
CA VAL A 63 9.27 1.65 -9.94
C VAL A 63 10.07 1.89 -8.67
N ALA A 64 10.71 0.87 -8.16
CA ALA A 64 11.56 0.89 -6.97
C ALA A 64 12.98 0.41 -7.27
N CYS A 65 13.97 1.05 -6.61
CA CYS A 65 15.39 0.72 -6.75
C CYS A 65 16.06 0.35 -5.42
N THR A 66 15.38 0.58 -4.28
CA THR A 66 15.90 0.18 -2.97
C THR A 66 15.23 -1.10 -2.50
N THR A 67 15.90 -1.91 -1.70
CA THR A 67 15.34 -3.17 -1.16
C THR A 67 14.01 -2.95 -0.45
N GLN A 68 13.89 -1.88 0.33
CA GLN A 68 12.68 -1.56 1.08
C GLN A 68 11.52 -1.18 0.15
N ALA A 69 11.78 -0.36 -0.87
CA ALA A 69 10.75 0.04 -1.82
C ALA A 69 10.34 -1.11 -2.76
N LYS A 70 11.28 -1.99 -3.14
CA LYS A 70 10.99 -3.20 -3.94
C LYS A 70 10.01 -4.12 -3.22
N ALA A 71 10.20 -4.34 -1.91
CA ALA A 71 9.28 -5.15 -1.12
C ALA A 71 7.84 -4.57 -1.14
N LEU A 72 7.67 -3.24 -1.16
CA LEU A 72 6.36 -2.60 -1.29
C LEU A 72 5.74 -2.82 -2.68
N ILE A 73 6.54 -2.77 -3.75
CA ILE A 73 6.08 -3.06 -5.12
C ILE A 73 5.56 -4.49 -5.23
N VAL A 74 6.33 -5.46 -4.73
CA VAL A 74 5.93 -6.87 -4.72
C VAL A 74 4.65 -7.07 -3.90
N ASN A 75 4.55 -6.42 -2.73
CA ASN A 75 3.35 -6.49 -1.90
C ASN A 75 2.12 -5.90 -2.60
N GLU A 76 2.28 -4.79 -3.31
CA GLU A 76 1.19 -4.17 -4.08
C GLU A 76 0.68 -5.08 -5.20
N ALA A 77 1.58 -5.70 -5.96
CA ALA A 77 1.20 -6.65 -7.00
C ALA A 77 0.43 -7.86 -6.44
N MET A 78 0.95 -8.46 -5.37
CA MET A 78 0.28 -9.55 -4.66
C MET A 78 -1.10 -9.12 -4.13
N ALA A 79 -1.22 -7.91 -3.62
CA ALA A 79 -2.48 -7.36 -3.13
C ALA A 79 -3.52 -7.27 -4.23
N LEU A 80 -3.16 -6.70 -5.38
CA LEU A 80 -4.06 -6.55 -6.53
C LEU A 80 -4.58 -7.90 -7.02
N GLU A 81 -3.73 -8.92 -7.15
CA GLU A 81 -4.14 -10.28 -7.49
C GLU A 81 -5.08 -10.89 -6.44
N LYS A 82 -4.69 -10.80 -5.16
CA LYS A 82 -5.46 -11.36 -4.06
C LYS A 82 -6.84 -10.73 -3.95
N VAL A 83 -6.93 -9.40 -3.96
CA VAL A 83 -8.20 -8.67 -3.82
C VAL A 83 -9.08 -8.89 -5.04
N ALA A 84 -8.53 -8.90 -6.25
CA ALA A 84 -9.28 -9.25 -7.46
C ALA A 84 -9.92 -10.64 -7.36
N SER A 85 -9.20 -11.63 -6.78
CA SER A 85 -9.70 -12.99 -6.59
C SER A 85 -10.90 -13.08 -5.64
N LEU A 86 -11.09 -12.13 -4.74
CA LEU A 86 -12.23 -12.07 -3.80
C LEU A 86 -13.53 -11.70 -4.51
N LYS A 87 -13.46 -11.08 -5.70
CA LYS A 87 -14.63 -10.65 -6.50
C LYS A 87 -15.61 -9.80 -5.67
N CYS A 88 -15.08 -8.82 -4.95
CA CYS A 88 -15.86 -7.87 -4.19
C CYS A 88 -16.64 -6.93 -5.11
N GLU A 89 -17.90 -6.67 -4.78
CA GLU A 89 -18.79 -5.82 -5.58
C GLU A 89 -18.75 -4.35 -5.14
N SER A 90 -18.39 -4.10 -3.88
CA SER A 90 -18.35 -2.76 -3.25
C SER A 90 -17.04 -2.01 -3.49
N VAL A 91 -16.06 -2.63 -4.16
CA VAL A 91 -14.76 -2.03 -4.46
C VAL A 91 -14.45 -2.00 -5.95
N VAL A 92 -13.78 -0.94 -6.37
CA VAL A 92 -13.07 -0.86 -7.65
C VAL A 92 -11.57 -0.76 -7.34
N ILE A 93 -10.78 -1.68 -7.86
CA ILE A 93 -9.33 -1.69 -7.71
C ILE A 93 -8.63 -1.54 -9.05
N PRO A 94 -7.40 -1.03 -9.09
CA PRO A 94 -6.59 -1.13 -10.30
C PRO A 94 -6.43 -2.58 -10.72
N GLN A 95 -6.49 -2.84 -12.01
CA GLN A 95 -6.13 -4.15 -12.57
C GLN A 95 -4.61 -4.24 -12.66
N LEU A 96 -4.03 -5.35 -12.21
CA LEU A 96 -2.61 -5.65 -12.45
C LEU A 96 -2.41 -5.93 -13.95
N LEU A 97 -1.57 -5.14 -14.61
CA LEU A 97 -1.27 -5.25 -16.04
C LEU A 97 0.09 -5.91 -16.29
N GLY A 98 0.98 -5.86 -15.31
CA GLY A 98 2.29 -6.48 -15.37
C GLY A 98 3.13 -6.15 -14.14
N GLN A 99 4.15 -6.93 -13.93
CA GLN A 99 5.16 -6.73 -12.89
C GLN A 99 6.46 -7.42 -13.30
N ASP A 100 7.57 -6.92 -12.81
CA ASP A 100 8.85 -7.60 -12.93
C ASP A 100 9.80 -7.16 -11.81
N GLU A 101 10.78 -7.99 -11.51
CA GLU A 101 11.82 -7.75 -10.53
C GLU A 101 13.18 -8.19 -11.08
N THR A 102 14.13 -7.26 -11.04
CA THR A 102 15.54 -7.49 -11.36
C THR A 102 16.40 -7.19 -10.13
N ASP A 103 17.71 -7.45 -10.21
CA ASP A 103 18.65 -7.07 -9.13
C ASP A 103 18.59 -5.58 -8.80
N ASN A 104 18.38 -4.74 -9.81
CA ASN A 104 18.44 -3.28 -9.67
C ASN A 104 17.08 -2.60 -9.50
N THR A 105 16.01 -3.15 -10.07
CA THR A 105 14.68 -2.52 -10.09
C THR A 105 13.57 -3.54 -9.86
N SER A 106 12.48 -3.11 -9.23
CA SER A 106 11.18 -3.79 -9.30
C SER A 106 10.16 -2.79 -9.80
N TRP A 107 9.21 -3.24 -10.60
CA TRP A 107 8.11 -2.41 -11.06
C TRP A 107 6.78 -3.17 -11.05
N VAL A 108 5.70 -2.41 -10.86
CA VAL A 108 4.32 -2.86 -11.03
C VAL A 108 3.60 -1.93 -11.99
N LEU A 109 2.82 -2.51 -12.89
CA LEU A 109 2.02 -1.82 -13.88
C LEU A 109 0.55 -2.13 -13.63
N GLN A 110 -0.29 -1.09 -13.54
CA GLN A 110 -1.68 -1.23 -13.17
C GLN A 110 -2.57 -0.31 -14.03
N SER A 111 -3.85 -0.66 -14.15
CA SER A 111 -4.81 0.19 -14.85
C SER A 111 -5.02 1.50 -14.10
N PRO A 112 -5.22 2.63 -14.81
CA PRO A 112 -5.46 3.90 -14.14
C PRO A 112 -6.87 3.96 -13.54
N LEU A 113 -7.02 4.50 -12.34
CA LEU A 113 -8.30 4.88 -11.75
C LEU A 113 -8.46 6.40 -11.84
N LEU A 114 -9.04 6.88 -12.92
CA LEU A 114 -9.10 8.31 -13.26
C LEU A 114 -10.43 8.97 -12.90
N SER A 115 -11.45 8.22 -12.54
CA SER A 115 -12.79 8.71 -12.25
C SER A 115 -13.11 8.70 -10.75
N GLY A 116 -14.24 9.29 -10.39
CA GLY A 116 -14.76 9.33 -9.04
C GLY A 116 -14.52 10.63 -8.29
N ARG A 117 -15.37 10.90 -7.31
CA ARG A 117 -15.22 12.04 -6.39
C ARG A 117 -14.26 11.67 -5.24
N PRO A 118 -13.53 12.61 -4.64
CA PRO A 118 -12.74 12.37 -3.44
C PRO A 118 -13.59 11.73 -2.34
N SER A 119 -12.99 10.84 -1.56
CA SER A 119 -13.61 10.30 -0.36
C SER A 119 -13.73 11.38 0.73
N HIS A 120 -14.67 11.20 1.64
CA HIS A 120 -14.81 12.03 2.83
C HIS A 120 -13.82 11.63 3.92
N ASN A 121 -13.54 12.56 4.82
CA ASN A 121 -12.72 12.27 6.00
C ASN A 121 -13.49 11.49 7.08
N ASP A 122 -14.81 11.38 6.97
CA ASP A 122 -15.62 10.57 7.85
C ASP A 122 -15.90 9.20 7.24
N LEU A 123 -16.05 8.15 8.07
CA LEU A 123 -16.50 6.85 7.63
C LEU A 123 -17.91 6.94 7.05
N GLN A 124 -18.05 6.58 5.79
CA GLN A 124 -19.31 6.55 5.06
C GLN A 124 -19.82 5.11 4.95
N ASN A 125 -21.09 4.95 4.59
CA ASN A 125 -21.70 3.63 4.40
C ASN A 125 -20.95 2.78 3.35
N GLU A 126 -20.42 3.40 2.30
CA GLU A 126 -19.64 2.74 1.27
C GLU A 126 -18.37 2.10 1.86
N HIS A 127 -17.68 2.81 2.77
CA HIS A 127 -16.50 2.27 3.45
C HIS A 127 -16.87 1.08 4.33
N ILE A 128 -17.93 1.19 5.11
CA ILE A 128 -18.40 0.11 5.99
C ILE A 128 -18.83 -1.11 5.17
N THR A 129 -19.56 -0.89 4.07
CA THR A 129 -20.00 -1.96 3.17
C THR A 129 -18.80 -2.71 2.59
N LEU A 130 -17.78 -1.98 2.11
CA LEU A 130 -16.55 -2.59 1.62
C LEU A 130 -15.83 -3.42 2.68
N LEU A 131 -15.62 -2.87 3.87
CA LEU A 131 -14.91 -3.56 4.94
C LEU A 131 -15.70 -4.79 5.45
N ALA A 132 -17.01 -4.73 5.46
CA ALA A 132 -17.88 -5.87 5.75
C ALA A 132 -17.77 -6.96 4.67
N GLU A 133 -17.71 -6.57 3.39
CA GLU A 133 -17.53 -7.51 2.29
C GLU A 133 -16.14 -8.16 2.32
N PHE A 134 -15.08 -7.42 2.62
CA PHE A 134 -13.73 -7.98 2.83
C PHE A 134 -13.75 -8.99 3.98
N ALA A 135 -14.38 -8.66 5.10
CA ALA A 135 -14.52 -9.58 6.20
C ALA A 135 -15.29 -10.84 5.78
N GLN A 136 -16.41 -10.71 5.08
CA GLN A 136 -17.22 -11.84 4.64
C GLN A 136 -16.47 -12.78 3.68
N LYS A 137 -15.72 -12.21 2.71
CA LYS A 137 -15.08 -12.99 1.64
C LYS A 137 -13.69 -13.51 1.99
N SER A 138 -13.01 -12.94 2.99
CA SER A 138 -11.65 -13.29 3.35
C SER A 138 -11.46 -13.77 4.78
N ALA A 139 -12.52 -13.79 5.61
CA ALA A 139 -12.42 -14.17 7.02
C ALA A 139 -11.87 -15.58 7.21
N GLN A 140 -10.89 -15.68 8.08
CA GLN A 140 -10.33 -16.92 8.58
C GLN A 140 -10.23 -16.83 10.10
N THR A 141 -10.23 -17.97 10.77
CA THR A 141 -9.94 -18.03 12.20
C THR A 141 -8.52 -18.50 12.36
N GLN A 142 -7.65 -17.63 12.88
CA GLN A 142 -6.28 -17.99 13.19
C GLN A 142 -5.99 -17.73 14.66
N SER A 143 -5.16 -18.61 15.22
CA SER A 143 -4.51 -18.32 16.50
C SER A 143 -3.45 -17.26 16.26
N LEU A 144 -3.80 -15.99 16.45
CA LEU A 144 -2.83 -14.90 16.39
C LEU A 144 -1.87 -15.03 17.55
N ASN A 145 -0.61 -15.32 17.22
CA ASN A 145 0.46 -15.25 18.21
C ASN A 145 0.75 -13.76 18.48
N LEU A 146 0.11 -13.21 19.50
CA LEU A 146 0.33 -11.82 19.91
C LEU A 146 1.81 -11.52 20.15
N SER A 147 2.62 -12.54 20.48
CA SER A 147 4.05 -12.38 20.67
C SER A 147 4.77 -11.99 19.37
N ASP A 148 4.32 -12.48 18.22
CA ASP A 148 4.93 -12.17 16.93
C ASP A 148 4.49 -10.79 16.41
N ILE A 149 3.24 -10.40 16.67
CA ILE A 149 2.77 -9.02 16.44
C ILE A 149 3.58 -8.06 17.31
N LEU A 150 3.80 -8.39 18.57
CA LEU A 150 4.61 -7.57 19.50
C LEU A 150 6.09 -7.50 19.11
N LYS A 151 6.67 -8.59 18.58
CA LYS A 151 8.02 -8.58 18.03
C LYS A 151 8.10 -7.66 16.82
N SER A 152 7.15 -7.73 15.90
CA SER A 152 7.07 -6.88 14.72
C SER A 152 6.89 -5.42 15.11
N LEU A 153 5.98 -5.10 16.02
CA LEU A 153 5.80 -3.75 16.56
C LEU A 153 7.07 -3.24 17.26
N ARG A 154 7.78 -4.08 18.05
CA ARG A 154 9.04 -3.71 18.66
C ARG A 154 10.12 -3.37 17.63
N VAL A 155 10.20 -4.11 16.54
CA VAL A 155 11.14 -3.85 15.44
C VAL A 155 10.80 -2.52 14.76
N ILE A 156 9.52 -2.28 14.46
CA ILE A 156 9.04 -1.02 13.87
C ILE A 156 9.34 0.15 14.81
N LEU A 157 9.00 0.03 16.09
CA LEU A 157 9.24 1.06 17.09
C LEU A 157 10.73 1.35 17.28
N ARG A 158 11.60 0.33 17.30
CA ARG A 158 13.06 0.52 17.39
C ARG A 158 13.64 1.18 16.15
N ASN A 159 13.19 0.78 14.96
CA ASN A 159 13.82 1.21 13.73
C ASN A 159 13.28 2.56 13.22
N GLN A 160 12.05 2.91 13.56
CA GLN A 160 11.39 4.12 13.06
C GLN A 160 11.24 5.23 14.10
N ILE A 161 11.06 4.90 15.39
CA ILE A 161 10.75 5.90 16.42
C ILE A 161 11.96 6.25 17.28
N ILE A 162 12.89 5.32 17.54
CA ILE A 162 14.09 5.61 18.35
C ILE A 162 15.09 6.56 17.68
N PRO A 163 15.22 6.65 16.35
CA PRO A 163 16.07 7.64 15.70
C PRO A 163 15.51 9.07 15.68
N ILE A 164 14.29 9.31 16.17
CA ILE A 164 13.74 10.66 16.27
C ILE A 164 14.58 11.43 17.29
N LYS A 165 15.19 12.53 16.80
CA LYS A 165 16.15 13.39 17.49
C LYS A 165 15.75 13.69 18.94
N ALA A 166 16.76 13.80 19.80
CA ALA A 166 16.65 14.25 21.18
C ALA A 166 15.72 15.48 21.30
N GLY A 167 14.58 15.30 21.98
CA GLY A 167 13.54 16.32 22.15
C GLY A 167 12.14 15.76 22.45
N PHE A 168 11.90 14.48 22.19
CA PHE A 168 10.57 13.86 22.35
C PHE A 168 10.55 12.81 23.48
N GLU A 169 10.89 13.21 24.72
CA GLU A 169 10.81 12.32 25.89
C GLU A 169 9.37 11.85 26.19
N SER A 170 8.35 12.65 25.85
CA SER A 170 6.94 12.27 25.98
C SER A 170 6.59 11.09 25.07
N GLU A 171 7.10 11.05 23.84
CA GLU A 171 6.83 9.98 22.89
C GLU A 171 7.52 8.68 23.26
N LYS A 172 8.78 8.75 23.72
CA LYS A 172 9.49 7.57 24.26
C LYS A 172 8.73 6.97 25.45
N THR A 173 8.20 7.82 26.33
CA THR A 173 7.39 7.40 27.49
C THR A 173 6.08 6.77 27.03
N PHE A 174 5.41 7.34 26.03
CA PHE A 174 4.18 6.79 25.44
C PHE A 174 4.43 5.41 24.82
N VAL A 175 5.46 5.28 23.99
CA VAL A 175 5.85 4.01 23.36
C VAL A 175 6.18 2.95 24.40
N ALA A 176 6.92 3.31 25.46
CA ALA A 176 7.24 2.39 26.55
C ALA A 176 5.99 1.91 27.28
N LYS A 177 5.03 2.82 27.56
CA LYS A 177 3.73 2.48 28.16
C LYS A 177 2.90 1.59 27.26
N LEU A 178 2.86 1.86 25.93
CA LEU A 178 2.18 1.06 24.95
C LEU A 178 2.77 -0.36 24.89
N CYS A 179 4.09 -0.49 24.81
CA CYS A 179 4.78 -1.79 24.83
C CYS A 179 4.49 -2.59 26.11
N LYS A 180 4.42 -1.91 27.26
CA LYS A 180 4.08 -2.55 28.55
C LYS A 180 2.64 -3.07 28.56
N ARG A 181 1.67 -2.29 28.06
CA ARG A 181 0.25 -2.70 27.94
C ARG A 181 0.08 -3.86 26.97
N LEU A 182 0.69 -3.78 25.79
CA LEU A 182 0.66 -4.85 24.81
C LEU A 182 1.26 -6.15 25.35
N LYS A 183 2.36 -6.06 26.14
CA LYS A 183 2.96 -7.22 26.80
C LYS A 183 2.03 -7.83 27.86
N ALA A 184 1.31 -7.01 28.61
CA ALA A 184 0.32 -7.49 29.58
C ALA A 184 -0.86 -8.18 28.89
N LEU A 185 -1.39 -7.61 27.79
CA LEU A 185 -2.44 -8.22 26.98
C LEU A 185 -1.98 -9.54 26.36
N SER A 186 -0.73 -9.64 25.87
CA SER A 186 -0.21 -10.88 25.32
C SER A 186 -0.15 -12.01 26.33
N ALA A 187 0.02 -11.72 27.60
CA ALA A 187 0.06 -12.74 28.66
C ALA A 187 -1.33 -13.31 28.99
N THR A 188 -2.41 -12.55 28.76
CA THR A 188 -3.79 -12.96 29.04
C THR A 188 -4.51 -13.54 27.84
N GLU A 189 -4.11 -13.20 26.61
CA GLU A 189 -4.81 -13.54 25.38
C GLU A 189 -4.02 -14.51 24.48
N VAL A 190 -2.97 -15.13 25.03
CA VAL A 190 -2.15 -16.12 24.32
C VAL A 190 -3.03 -17.29 23.85
N ASN A 191 -3.00 -17.57 22.54
CA ASN A 191 -3.69 -18.68 21.89
C ASN A 191 -5.21 -18.59 21.74
N LYS A 192 -5.83 -17.41 21.91
CA LYS A 192 -7.24 -17.26 21.50
C LYS A 192 -7.32 -17.15 19.98
N PRO A 193 -8.28 -17.85 19.34
CA PRO A 193 -8.55 -17.68 17.93
C PRO A 193 -9.13 -16.27 17.68
N TRP A 194 -8.50 -15.56 16.74
CA TRP A 194 -8.96 -14.24 16.31
C TRP A 194 -9.48 -14.31 14.87
N PRO A 195 -10.56 -13.62 14.54
CA PRO A 195 -10.93 -13.44 13.14
C PRO A 195 -9.88 -12.56 12.45
N VAL A 196 -9.36 -13.05 11.34
CA VAL A 196 -8.43 -12.31 10.47
C VAL A 196 -9.05 -12.15 9.09
N THR A 197 -8.74 -11.04 8.45
CA THR A 197 -9.25 -10.67 7.12
C THR A 197 -8.13 -10.05 6.32
N VAL A 198 -8.33 -9.85 5.02
CA VAL A 198 -7.46 -8.95 4.26
C VAL A 198 -7.62 -7.53 4.78
N ALA A 199 -6.54 -6.76 4.76
CA ALA A 199 -6.57 -5.33 5.04
C ALA A 199 -5.72 -4.57 4.02
N HIS A 200 -6.15 -3.37 3.69
CA HIS A 200 -5.41 -2.44 2.83
C HIS A 200 -4.12 -1.97 3.51
N GLY A 201 -4.16 -1.77 4.83
CA GLY A 201 -3.02 -1.35 5.65
C GLY A 201 -2.75 0.15 5.67
N ASP A 202 -3.22 0.89 4.66
CA ASP A 202 -3.23 2.37 4.59
C ASP A 202 -4.61 2.85 4.11
N PHE A 203 -5.67 2.36 4.76
CA PHE A 203 -7.06 2.66 4.42
C PHE A 203 -7.42 4.08 4.88
N ALA A 204 -7.22 5.04 3.98
CA ALA A 204 -7.38 6.47 4.28
C ALA A 204 -8.00 7.23 3.09
N PRO A 205 -8.67 8.38 3.34
CA PRO A 205 -9.39 9.13 2.30
C PRO A 205 -8.56 9.51 1.08
N TRP A 206 -7.26 9.73 1.25
CA TRP A 206 -6.35 10.09 0.14
C TRP A 206 -6.03 8.91 -0.78
N ASN A 207 -6.24 7.66 -0.33
CA ASN A 207 -6.05 6.44 -1.11
C ASN A 207 -7.36 5.92 -1.72
N MET A 208 -8.43 6.71 -1.70
CA MET A 208 -9.72 6.26 -2.20
C MET A 208 -10.52 7.36 -2.89
N ARG A 209 -11.40 6.92 -3.78
CA ARG A 209 -12.44 7.71 -4.42
C ARG A 209 -13.76 6.99 -4.35
N LEU A 210 -14.85 7.70 -4.52
CA LEU A 210 -16.19 7.12 -4.61
C LEU A 210 -16.67 7.17 -6.06
N ILE A 211 -17.03 6.00 -6.60
CA ILE A 211 -17.50 5.81 -7.99
C ILE A 211 -18.78 4.97 -7.93
N ASP A 212 -19.91 5.55 -8.31
CA ASP A 212 -21.21 4.85 -8.42
C ASP A 212 -21.57 4.03 -7.17
N GLY A 213 -21.38 4.62 -5.99
CA GLY A 213 -21.66 4.00 -4.69
C GLY A 213 -20.64 2.94 -4.24
N LYS A 214 -19.54 2.80 -4.95
CA LYS A 214 -18.43 1.89 -4.61
C LYS A 214 -17.19 2.69 -4.19
N VAL A 215 -16.33 2.05 -3.42
CA VAL A 215 -15.01 2.62 -3.09
C VAL A 215 -14.01 2.20 -4.15
N ALA A 216 -13.45 3.16 -4.89
CA ALA A 216 -12.27 2.95 -5.71
C ALA A 216 -11.05 3.10 -4.79
N LEU A 217 -10.31 2.01 -4.60
CA LEU A 217 -9.22 1.91 -3.63
C LEU A 217 -7.90 1.60 -4.34
N TYR A 218 -6.87 2.42 -4.10
CA TYR A 218 -5.55 2.32 -4.73
C TYR A 218 -4.44 2.48 -3.69
N ASP A 219 -3.17 2.27 -4.10
CA ASP A 219 -1.99 2.31 -3.24
C ASP A 219 -1.94 1.16 -2.21
N TRP A 220 -1.96 -0.06 -2.74
CA TRP A 220 -2.03 -1.32 -1.97
C TRP A 220 -0.70 -1.80 -1.38
N GLU A 221 0.31 -0.97 -1.36
CA GLU A 221 1.68 -1.34 -0.96
C GLU A 221 1.82 -1.79 0.50
N TYR A 222 0.87 -1.43 1.36
CA TYR A 222 0.82 -1.84 2.78
C TYR A 222 -0.17 -2.96 3.05
N PHE A 223 -0.61 -3.65 2.01
CA PHE A 223 -1.55 -4.77 2.11
C PHE A 223 -1.13 -5.81 3.14
N ILE A 224 -2.08 -6.25 3.94
CA ILE A 224 -1.91 -7.31 4.93
C ILE A 224 -2.89 -8.45 4.61
N PRO A 225 -2.39 -9.63 4.18
CA PRO A 225 -3.27 -10.72 3.77
C PRO A 225 -4.06 -11.34 4.93
N LEU A 226 -3.57 -11.21 6.15
CA LEU A 226 -4.15 -11.76 7.37
C LEU A 226 -4.00 -10.74 8.51
N ALA A 227 -4.78 -9.67 8.45
CA ALA A 227 -4.86 -8.66 9.50
C ALA A 227 -5.95 -9.03 10.53
N PRO A 228 -5.83 -8.64 11.80
CA PRO A 228 -6.95 -8.69 12.73
C PRO A 228 -8.18 -7.99 12.14
N ALA A 229 -9.35 -8.61 12.25
CA ALA A 229 -10.59 -7.99 11.76
C ALA A 229 -10.78 -6.60 12.39
N GLY A 230 -11.15 -5.63 11.57
CA GLY A 230 -11.28 -4.23 11.97
C GLY A 230 -10.01 -3.40 11.88
N TRP A 231 -8.89 -3.96 11.35
CA TRP A 231 -7.63 -3.23 11.19
C TRP A 231 -7.81 -1.91 10.43
N ASP A 232 -8.39 -1.95 9.25
CA ASP A 232 -8.56 -0.77 8.40
C ASP A 232 -9.54 0.27 8.98
N ILE A 233 -10.58 -0.17 9.70
CA ILE A 233 -11.47 0.75 10.42
C ILE A 233 -10.71 1.52 11.50
N LEU A 234 -9.92 0.83 12.30
CA LEU A 234 -9.10 1.46 13.34
C LEU A 234 -8.06 2.40 12.72
N TYR A 235 -7.40 1.95 11.63
CA TYR A 235 -6.44 2.79 10.91
C TYR A 235 -7.11 4.08 10.41
N PHE A 236 -8.27 4.00 9.77
CA PHE A 236 -9.01 5.16 9.27
C PHE A 236 -9.30 6.16 10.39
N ILE A 237 -9.90 5.69 11.50
CA ILE A 237 -10.25 6.53 12.65
C ILE A 237 -8.99 7.22 13.21
N PHE A 238 -7.92 6.47 13.48
CA PHE A 238 -6.71 7.03 14.06
C PHE A 238 -5.94 7.97 13.11
N ARG A 239 -6.08 7.78 11.80
CA ARG A 239 -5.32 8.53 10.81
C ARG A 239 -5.98 9.85 10.43
N VAL A 240 -7.29 9.92 10.50
CA VAL A 240 -8.09 11.09 10.07
C VAL A 240 -8.41 12.03 11.23
N GLU A 241 -8.50 11.53 12.46
CA GLU A 241 -8.82 12.33 13.64
C GLU A 241 -7.58 13.03 14.27
N ASN A 242 -6.37 12.85 13.73
CA ASN A 242 -5.12 13.49 14.15
C ASN A 242 -4.47 14.29 13.02
#